data_78b1eec6e2c1cec1510203508435c267
#
_entry.id   78b1eec6e2c1cec1510203508435c267
#
_cell.length_a   1.000
_cell.length_b   1.000
_cell.length_c   1.000
_cell.angle_alpha   90.00
_cell.angle_beta   90.00
_cell.angle_gamma   90.00
#
_symmetry.space_group_name_H-M   'P 1'
#
loop_
_entity.id
_entity.type
_entity.pdbx_description
1 polymer ?
#
loop_
_entity_poly.entity_id
_entity_poly.type
_entity_poly.pdbx_seq_one_letter_code
_entity_poly.pdbx_strand_id
1 'polypeptide(L)'
;MPEVKTVDDLLLPEFKGKVALNGDPTQAGAAFSGVMMVALSQGGSPDDIAPGVNFFGKLKQAGNFLPVDPTPATIESGQTPVVVDWDYLNVAETKKLPSWKVVVPPNAALAGYYYQAVNKDAPHPAAARLWQEFLFSDEGQNLYLQGSARPVRADAMVKAGTIDKAAYGQLPPVEGSAVIPSQQQTDAAKKYLEANWAKAIG
;
A
#
# COMPACT_ATOMS: atom_id res chain seq x y z
N MET A 1 0.56 -9.72 -20.01
CA MET A 1 0.95 -8.30 -19.89
C MET A 1 2.45 -8.23 -19.69
N PRO A 2 3.14 -7.14 -20.11
CA PRO A 2 4.55 -6.95 -19.77
C PRO A 2 4.76 -6.94 -18.25
N GLU A 3 5.96 -7.27 -17.83
CA GLU A 3 6.35 -7.20 -16.42
C GLU A 3 6.51 -5.74 -16.00
N VAL A 4 5.94 -5.37 -14.86
CA VAL A 4 6.11 -4.04 -14.25
C VAL A 4 7.31 -4.11 -13.32
N LYS A 5 8.32 -3.28 -13.57
CA LYS A 5 9.54 -3.15 -12.73
C LYS A 5 9.59 -1.78 -12.05
N THR A 6 9.11 -0.76 -12.75
CA THR A 6 9.05 0.61 -12.27
C THR A 6 7.64 1.17 -12.49
N VAL A 7 7.30 2.27 -11.85
CA VAL A 7 6.00 2.91 -12.08
C VAL A 7 5.90 3.46 -13.52
N ASP A 8 7.01 3.81 -14.17
CA ASP A 8 7.02 4.33 -15.55
C ASP A 8 6.56 3.29 -16.55
N ASP A 9 6.75 2.00 -16.28
CA ASP A 9 6.24 0.93 -17.14
C ASP A 9 4.71 1.01 -17.31
N LEU A 10 3.99 1.55 -16.32
CA LEU A 10 2.54 1.72 -16.35
C LEU A 10 2.08 2.73 -17.44
N LEU A 11 2.99 3.55 -17.98
CA LEU A 11 2.71 4.47 -19.09
C LEU A 11 2.78 3.79 -20.46
N LEU A 12 3.27 2.55 -20.55
CA LEU A 12 3.35 1.82 -21.82
C LEU A 12 1.95 1.57 -22.40
N PRO A 13 1.82 1.56 -23.74
CA PRO A 13 0.52 1.37 -24.42
C PRO A 13 -0.20 0.06 -24.06
N GLU A 14 0.55 -0.97 -23.66
CA GLU A 14 0.03 -2.27 -23.27
C GLU A 14 -0.84 -2.20 -22.02
N PHE A 15 -0.72 -1.14 -21.21
CA PHE A 15 -1.51 -0.90 -20.00
C PHE A 15 -2.75 -0.02 -20.23
N LYS A 16 -3.11 0.25 -21.48
CA LYS A 16 -4.28 1.07 -21.80
C LYS A 16 -5.56 0.52 -21.15
N GLY A 17 -6.21 1.37 -20.32
CA GLY A 17 -7.43 1.04 -19.58
C GLY A 17 -7.25 -0.03 -18.52
N LYS A 18 -6.05 -0.20 -17.91
CA LYS A 18 -5.76 -1.33 -17.04
C LYS A 18 -5.25 -0.97 -15.65
N VAL A 19 -4.83 0.28 -15.41
CA VAL A 19 -4.19 0.68 -14.16
C VAL A 19 -5.24 1.28 -13.23
N ALA A 20 -5.62 0.54 -12.19
CA ALA A 20 -6.55 0.98 -11.17
C ALA A 20 -5.81 1.45 -9.91
N LEU A 21 -6.38 2.42 -9.20
CA LEU A 21 -5.97 2.87 -7.89
C LEU A 21 -7.05 2.45 -6.88
N ASN A 22 -6.66 1.99 -5.69
CA ASN A 22 -7.61 1.52 -4.68
C ASN A 22 -8.31 2.69 -3.97
N GLY A 23 -9.30 3.26 -4.64
CA GLY A 23 -10.17 4.34 -4.19
C GLY A 23 -9.76 5.74 -4.63
N ASP A 24 -10.49 6.73 -4.12
CA ASP A 24 -10.19 8.15 -4.31
C ASP A 24 -9.13 8.59 -3.29
N PRO A 25 -7.96 9.11 -3.69
CA PRO A 25 -6.88 9.49 -2.78
C PRO A 25 -7.21 10.68 -1.88
N THR A 26 -8.29 11.40 -2.13
CA THR A 26 -8.79 12.44 -1.22
C THR A 26 -9.62 11.86 -0.07
N GLN A 27 -10.06 10.60 -0.18
CA GLN A 27 -10.96 9.94 0.77
C GLN A 27 -10.36 8.63 1.33
N ALA A 28 -9.69 7.85 0.49
CA ALA A 28 -9.20 6.52 0.83
C ALA A 28 -7.70 6.53 1.17
N GLY A 29 -7.33 5.98 2.32
CA GLY A 29 -5.94 5.90 2.77
C GLY A 29 -5.05 5.06 1.85
N ALA A 30 -5.57 3.98 1.26
CA ALA A 30 -4.84 3.15 0.32
C ALA A 30 -4.48 3.94 -0.95
N ALA A 31 -5.46 4.66 -1.53
CA ALA A 31 -5.24 5.49 -2.69
C ALA A 31 -4.29 6.67 -2.41
N PHE A 32 -4.44 7.34 -1.25
CA PHE A 32 -3.48 8.36 -0.79
C PHE A 32 -2.05 7.81 -0.78
N SER A 33 -1.86 6.66 -0.15
CA SER A 33 -0.55 6.00 -0.06
C SER A 33 -0.04 5.56 -1.43
N GLY A 34 -0.91 5.12 -2.32
CA GLY A 34 -0.57 4.79 -3.71
C GLY A 34 -0.02 6.00 -4.46
N VAL A 35 -0.67 7.17 -4.36
CA VAL A 35 -0.18 8.41 -4.98
C VAL A 35 1.13 8.89 -4.34
N MET A 36 1.28 8.78 -3.02
CA MET A 36 2.52 9.13 -2.32
C MET A 36 3.68 8.20 -2.72
N MET A 37 3.42 6.89 -2.81
CA MET A 37 4.40 5.91 -3.29
C MET A 37 4.89 6.25 -4.70
N VAL A 38 3.97 6.58 -5.60
CA VAL A 38 4.32 7.03 -6.95
C VAL A 38 5.10 8.35 -6.92
N ALA A 39 4.74 9.30 -6.05
CA ALA A 39 5.49 10.55 -5.90
C ALA A 39 6.95 10.29 -5.51
N LEU A 40 7.19 9.41 -4.52
CA LEU A 40 8.54 9.02 -4.11
C LEU A 40 9.33 8.42 -5.29
N SER A 41 8.72 7.50 -6.05
CA SER A 41 9.33 6.89 -7.23
C SER A 41 9.66 7.90 -8.35
N GLN A 42 8.89 8.99 -8.43
CA GLN A 42 9.06 10.06 -9.41
C GLN A 42 9.93 11.23 -8.91
N GLY A 43 10.72 11.00 -7.86
CA GLY A 43 11.63 12.00 -7.30
C GLY A 43 10.98 13.01 -6.36
N GLY A 44 9.74 12.79 -5.95
CA GLY A 44 9.08 13.54 -4.89
C GLY A 44 9.56 13.15 -3.49
N SER A 45 8.88 13.65 -2.49
CA SER A 45 9.19 13.38 -1.09
C SER A 45 7.91 13.40 -0.24
N PRO A 46 7.97 13.05 1.05
CA PRO A 46 6.82 13.23 1.93
C PRO A 46 6.29 14.67 2.01
N ASP A 47 7.13 15.65 1.68
CA ASP A 47 6.76 17.07 1.61
C ASP A 47 6.27 17.50 0.23
N ASP A 48 6.41 16.64 -0.79
CA ASP A 48 6.02 16.94 -2.18
C ASP A 48 5.36 15.72 -2.86
N ILE A 49 4.03 15.69 -2.82
CA ILE A 49 3.21 14.67 -3.48
C ILE A 49 2.89 15.01 -4.96
N ALA A 50 3.22 16.24 -5.42
CA ALA A 50 2.87 16.71 -6.76
C ALA A 50 3.36 15.78 -7.89
N PRO A 51 4.58 15.20 -7.86
CA PRO A 51 5.02 14.26 -8.89
C PRO A 51 4.09 13.05 -9.04
N GLY A 52 3.53 12.54 -7.94
CA GLY A 52 2.55 11.44 -7.97
C GLY A 52 1.25 11.84 -8.66
N VAL A 53 0.69 12.99 -8.30
CA VAL A 53 -0.53 13.53 -8.94
C VAL A 53 -0.30 13.74 -10.44
N ASN A 54 0.85 14.33 -10.82
CA ASN A 54 1.22 14.53 -12.21
C ASN A 54 1.36 13.22 -12.99
N PHE A 55 1.89 12.17 -12.34
CA PHE A 55 2.01 10.85 -12.95
C PHE A 55 0.63 10.25 -13.26
N PHE A 56 -0.32 10.31 -12.32
CA PHE A 56 -1.69 9.86 -12.59
C PHE A 56 -2.38 10.69 -13.68
N GLY A 57 -2.08 11.98 -13.76
CA GLY A 57 -2.50 12.81 -14.90
C GLY A 57 -1.95 12.30 -16.24
N LYS A 58 -0.68 11.89 -16.29
CA LYS A 58 -0.09 11.25 -17.49
C LYS A 58 -0.76 9.90 -17.80
N LEU A 59 -1.04 9.07 -16.79
CA LEU A 59 -1.78 7.81 -16.97
C LEU A 59 -3.16 8.06 -17.58
N LYS A 60 -3.87 9.09 -17.12
CA LYS A 60 -5.17 9.48 -17.66
C LYS A 60 -5.05 9.93 -19.13
N GLN A 61 -4.09 10.80 -19.44
CA GLN A 61 -3.85 11.30 -20.79
C GLN A 61 -3.46 10.18 -21.76
N ALA A 62 -2.67 9.19 -21.30
CA ALA A 62 -2.33 8.00 -22.08
C ALA A 62 -3.53 7.03 -22.25
N GLY A 63 -4.60 7.24 -21.50
CA GLY A 63 -5.75 6.33 -21.46
C GLY A 63 -5.48 5.04 -20.70
N ASN A 64 -4.43 5.01 -19.86
CA ASN A 64 -4.03 3.81 -19.09
C ASN A 64 -4.76 3.74 -17.74
N PHE A 65 -5.15 4.88 -17.18
CA PHE A 65 -5.88 4.94 -15.91
C PHE A 65 -7.29 4.35 -16.05
N LEU A 66 -7.62 3.41 -15.17
CA LEU A 66 -8.91 2.74 -15.07
C LEU A 66 -9.62 3.23 -13.79
N PRO A 67 -10.68 4.07 -13.88
CA PRO A 67 -11.39 4.60 -12.72
C PRO A 67 -12.40 3.59 -12.18
N VAL A 68 -11.91 2.44 -11.73
CA VAL A 68 -12.68 1.35 -11.13
C VAL A 68 -11.98 0.95 -9.84
N ASP A 69 -12.71 0.94 -8.73
CA ASP A 69 -12.16 0.49 -7.45
C ASP A 69 -11.86 -1.01 -7.51
N PRO A 70 -10.61 -1.43 -7.28
CA PRO A 70 -10.24 -2.82 -7.29
C PRO A 70 -10.86 -3.55 -6.10
N THR A 71 -11.36 -4.75 -6.37
CA THR A 71 -11.86 -5.69 -5.38
C THR A 71 -11.30 -7.08 -5.72
N PRO A 72 -11.30 -8.05 -4.81
CA PRO A 72 -10.93 -9.42 -5.14
C PRO A 72 -11.67 -9.95 -6.39
N ALA A 73 -12.96 -9.65 -6.50
CA ALA A 73 -13.77 -10.09 -7.65
C ALA A 73 -13.34 -9.43 -8.97
N THR A 74 -13.01 -8.12 -8.97
CA THR A 74 -12.54 -7.43 -10.19
C THR A 74 -11.12 -7.83 -10.58
N ILE A 75 -10.29 -8.20 -9.61
CA ILE A 75 -8.95 -8.76 -9.83
C ILE A 75 -9.07 -10.16 -10.43
N GLU A 76 -9.83 -11.05 -9.80
CA GLU A 76 -10.03 -12.44 -10.23
C GLU A 76 -10.67 -12.53 -11.62
N SER A 77 -11.60 -11.63 -11.94
CA SER A 77 -12.22 -11.56 -13.27
C SER A 77 -11.34 -10.91 -14.35
N GLY A 78 -10.23 -10.29 -13.96
CA GLY A 78 -9.36 -9.53 -14.86
C GLY A 78 -9.91 -8.16 -15.26
N GLN A 79 -10.93 -7.64 -14.58
CA GLN A 79 -11.45 -6.29 -14.80
C GLN A 79 -10.44 -5.22 -14.35
N THR A 80 -9.75 -5.47 -13.22
CA THR A 80 -8.67 -4.61 -12.71
C THR A 80 -7.34 -5.37 -12.71
N PRO A 81 -6.69 -5.52 -13.88
CA PRO A 81 -5.53 -6.40 -14.04
C PRO A 81 -4.22 -5.80 -13.53
N VAL A 82 -4.20 -4.51 -13.21
CA VAL A 82 -3.08 -3.81 -12.57
C VAL A 82 -3.64 -2.89 -11.49
N VAL A 83 -3.15 -3.05 -10.26
CA VAL A 83 -3.67 -2.35 -9.10
C VAL A 83 -2.56 -1.67 -8.33
N VAL A 84 -2.74 -0.40 -8.00
CA VAL A 84 -1.91 0.33 -7.05
C VAL A 84 -2.61 0.31 -5.69
N ASP A 85 -2.07 -0.49 -4.75
CA ASP A 85 -2.66 -0.76 -3.45
C ASP A 85 -1.62 -1.29 -2.46
N TRP A 86 -2.03 -1.57 -1.23
CA TRP A 86 -1.19 -2.19 -0.21
C TRP A 86 -0.66 -3.55 -0.66
N ASP A 87 0.62 -3.80 -0.42
CA ASP A 87 1.30 -5.04 -0.77
C ASP A 87 0.63 -6.27 -0.12
N TYR A 88 0.28 -6.20 1.17
CA TYR A 88 -0.32 -7.33 1.89
C TYR A 88 -1.67 -7.76 1.33
N LEU A 89 -2.49 -6.84 0.84
CA LEU A 89 -3.77 -7.15 0.18
C LEU A 89 -3.51 -7.91 -1.13
N ASN A 90 -2.55 -7.44 -1.90
CA ASN A 90 -2.20 -8.05 -3.18
C ASN A 90 -1.47 -9.39 -3.03
N VAL A 91 -0.66 -9.58 -1.99
CA VAL A 91 -0.07 -10.90 -1.67
C VAL A 91 -1.16 -11.93 -1.36
N ALA A 92 -2.24 -11.52 -0.68
CA ALA A 92 -3.36 -12.44 -0.42
C ALA A 92 -4.00 -12.97 -1.72
N GLU A 93 -4.06 -12.14 -2.77
CA GLU A 93 -4.62 -12.54 -4.07
C GLU A 93 -3.72 -13.54 -4.82
N THR A 94 -2.41 -13.58 -4.58
CA THR A 94 -1.52 -14.56 -5.22
C THR A 94 -1.88 -16.02 -4.89
N LYS A 95 -2.55 -16.25 -3.75
CA LYS A 95 -3.02 -17.58 -3.34
C LYS A 95 -4.15 -18.09 -4.23
N LYS A 96 -4.94 -17.19 -4.82
CA LYS A 96 -6.06 -17.50 -5.71
C LYS A 96 -5.66 -17.40 -7.18
N LEU A 97 -4.80 -16.43 -7.50
CA LEU A 97 -4.29 -16.16 -8.84
C LEU A 97 -2.77 -16.34 -8.87
N PRO A 98 -2.25 -17.53 -9.21
CA PRO A 98 -0.80 -17.79 -9.25
C PRO A 98 -0.04 -16.90 -10.25
N SER A 99 -0.73 -16.32 -11.24
CA SER A 99 -0.18 -15.37 -12.19
C SER A 99 -0.09 -13.93 -11.65
N TRP A 100 -0.76 -13.63 -10.53
CA TRP A 100 -0.72 -12.33 -9.89
C TRP A 100 0.64 -12.10 -9.25
N LYS A 101 1.24 -10.94 -9.53
CA LYS A 101 2.56 -10.58 -9.00
C LYS A 101 2.46 -9.30 -8.21
N VAL A 102 3.17 -9.24 -7.09
CA VAL A 102 3.27 -8.05 -6.25
C VAL A 102 4.67 -7.47 -6.39
N VAL A 103 4.74 -6.19 -6.72
CA VAL A 103 5.99 -5.47 -6.91
C VAL A 103 5.96 -4.21 -6.04
N VAL A 104 7.01 -4.01 -5.26
CA VAL A 104 7.32 -2.72 -4.62
C VAL A 104 8.39 -2.07 -5.49
N PRO A 105 8.06 -1.00 -6.24
CA PRO A 105 9.02 -0.39 -7.17
C PRO A 105 10.23 0.19 -6.43
N PRO A 106 11.41 0.25 -7.07
CA PRO A 106 12.59 0.91 -6.50
C PRO A 106 12.29 2.36 -6.08
N ASN A 107 12.89 2.80 -4.99
CA ASN A 107 12.72 4.15 -4.41
C ASN A 107 11.27 4.51 -4.03
N ALA A 108 10.38 3.53 -3.96
CA ALA A 108 8.95 3.70 -3.69
C ALA A 108 8.51 3.05 -2.37
N ALA A 109 9.45 2.65 -1.51
CA ALA A 109 9.13 2.03 -0.23
C ALA A 109 8.45 3.04 0.70
N LEU A 110 7.13 2.97 0.76
CA LEU A 110 6.29 3.75 1.69
C LEU A 110 5.70 2.80 2.73
N ALA A 111 5.79 3.16 4.01
CA ALA A 111 5.16 2.40 5.08
C ALA A 111 4.22 3.27 5.91
N GLY A 112 3.26 2.63 6.54
CA GLY A 112 2.37 3.22 7.53
C GLY A 112 2.15 2.25 8.69
N TYR A 113 1.80 2.78 9.85
CA TYR A 113 1.44 1.99 11.01
C TYR A 113 -0.03 2.13 11.33
N TYR A 114 -0.64 1.04 11.76
CA TYR A 114 -1.92 1.06 12.43
C TYR A 114 -1.69 1.23 13.93
N TYR A 115 -2.38 2.20 14.52
CA TYR A 115 -2.26 2.50 15.94
C TYR A 115 -3.41 1.87 16.71
N GLN A 116 -3.09 1.28 17.84
CA GLN A 116 -4.05 0.69 18.76
C GLN A 116 -4.14 1.56 20.02
N ALA A 117 -5.35 1.86 20.46
CA ALA A 117 -5.59 2.57 21.70
C ALA A 117 -6.76 1.95 22.48
N VAL A 118 -6.67 1.96 23.79
CA VAL A 118 -7.80 1.61 24.65
C VAL A 118 -8.57 2.91 24.93
N ASN A 119 -9.88 2.93 24.63
CA ASN A 119 -10.72 4.06 24.95
C ASN A 119 -10.71 4.26 26.48
N LYS A 120 -10.58 5.52 26.93
CA LYS A 120 -10.57 5.85 28.38
C LYS A 120 -11.87 5.40 29.09
N ASP A 121 -12.99 5.38 28.39
CA ASP A 121 -14.32 5.01 28.86
C ASP A 121 -14.71 3.58 28.40
N ALA A 122 -13.72 2.73 28.11
CA ALA A 122 -13.97 1.36 27.69
C ALA A 122 -14.74 0.59 28.79
N PRO A 123 -15.83 -0.13 28.44
CA PRO A 123 -16.60 -0.90 29.42
C PRO A 123 -15.80 -2.06 30.04
N HIS A 124 -14.80 -2.56 29.32
CA HIS A 124 -13.94 -3.68 29.75
C HIS A 124 -12.45 -3.34 29.49
N PRO A 125 -11.86 -2.36 30.23
CA PRO A 125 -10.51 -1.88 29.92
C PRO A 125 -9.41 -2.94 30.14
N ALA A 126 -9.59 -3.87 31.08
CA ALA A 126 -8.66 -4.96 31.31
C ALA A 126 -8.62 -5.94 30.12
N ALA A 127 -9.76 -6.29 29.56
CA ALA A 127 -9.86 -7.15 28.39
C ALA A 127 -9.26 -6.46 27.15
N ALA A 128 -9.50 -5.16 26.99
CA ALA A 128 -8.89 -4.38 25.89
C ALA A 128 -7.37 -4.33 25.99
N ARG A 129 -6.81 -4.20 27.20
CA ARG A 129 -5.35 -4.26 27.41
C ARG A 129 -4.79 -5.66 27.13
N LEU A 130 -5.46 -6.71 27.61
CA LEU A 130 -5.05 -8.08 27.32
C LEU A 130 -5.05 -8.35 25.81
N TRP A 131 -6.03 -7.82 25.08
CA TRP A 131 -6.04 -7.88 23.62
C TRP A 131 -4.84 -7.17 22.99
N GLN A 132 -4.47 -5.96 23.46
CA GLN A 132 -3.28 -5.26 22.99
C GLN A 132 -2.01 -6.06 23.26
N GLU A 133 -1.84 -6.63 24.48
CA GLU A 133 -0.70 -7.50 24.81
C GLU A 133 -0.61 -8.68 23.84
N PHE A 134 -1.74 -9.33 23.54
CA PHE A 134 -1.79 -10.42 22.56
C PHE A 134 -1.36 -9.95 21.15
N LEU A 135 -1.88 -8.81 20.68
CA LEU A 135 -1.52 -8.28 19.36
C LEU A 135 -0.01 -8.03 19.20
N PHE A 136 0.66 -7.63 20.29
CA PHE A 136 2.11 -7.39 20.30
C PHE A 136 2.94 -8.59 20.76
N SER A 137 2.32 -9.73 21.11
CA SER A 137 3.03 -10.98 21.37
C SER A 137 3.63 -11.55 20.07
N ASP A 138 4.58 -12.48 20.19
CA ASP A 138 5.15 -13.16 19.02
C ASP A 138 4.08 -13.97 18.26
N GLU A 139 3.11 -14.54 18.97
CA GLU A 139 1.97 -15.24 18.36
C GLU A 139 1.09 -14.27 17.56
N GLY A 140 0.65 -13.16 18.16
CA GLY A 140 -0.17 -12.15 17.48
C GLY A 140 0.54 -11.55 16.28
N GLN A 141 1.84 -11.27 16.37
CA GLN A 141 2.64 -10.73 15.27
C GLN A 141 2.82 -11.75 14.13
N ASN A 142 2.95 -13.05 14.44
CA ASN A 142 2.97 -14.08 13.41
C ASN A 142 1.60 -14.26 12.72
N LEU A 143 0.47 -13.99 13.40
CA LEU A 143 -0.84 -13.97 12.75
C LEU A 143 -0.96 -12.82 11.73
N TYR A 144 -0.44 -11.62 12.03
CA TYR A 144 -0.33 -10.54 11.03
C TYR A 144 0.50 -10.98 9.82
N LEU A 145 1.61 -11.65 10.08
CA LEU A 145 2.51 -12.15 9.03
C LEU A 145 1.82 -13.21 8.15
N GLN A 146 1.02 -14.10 8.71
CA GLN A 146 0.20 -15.06 7.96
C GLN A 146 -0.86 -14.37 7.09
N GLY A 147 -1.33 -13.19 7.51
CA GLY A 147 -2.13 -12.26 6.71
C GLY A 147 -1.32 -11.42 5.72
N SER A 148 -0.02 -11.74 5.55
CA SER A 148 0.92 -11.03 4.66
C SER A 148 1.27 -9.60 5.07
N ALA A 149 0.83 -9.15 6.25
CA ALA A 149 1.21 -7.85 6.80
C ALA A 149 2.55 -7.95 7.56
N ARG A 150 3.43 -6.97 7.36
CA ARG A 150 4.73 -6.93 8.04
C ARG A 150 4.56 -6.66 9.53
N PRO A 151 5.05 -7.55 10.42
CA PRO A 151 4.96 -7.32 11.86
C PRO A 151 5.82 -6.12 12.27
N VAL A 152 5.32 -5.29 13.19
CA VAL A 152 6.12 -4.17 13.74
C VAL A 152 7.31 -4.64 14.57
N ARG A 153 7.27 -5.89 15.05
CA ARG A 153 8.35 -6.54 15.81
C ARG A 153 9.22 -7.48 14.97
N ALA A 154 9.10 -7.45 13.62
CA ALA A 154 9.78 -8.39 12.73
C ALA A 154 11.28 -8.52 13.03
N ASP A 155 12.03 -7.42 13.13
CA ASP A 155 13.47 -7.45 13.39
C ASP A 155 13.82 -8.10 14.74
N ALA A 156 13.06 -7.81 15.78
CA ALA A 156 13.24 -8.40 17.10
C ALA A 156 12.96 -9.91 17.07
N MET A 157 11.89 -10.31 16.38
CA MET A 157 11.48 -11.71 16.25
C MET A 157 12.45 -12.51 15.37
N VAL A 158 13.02 -11.90 14.32
CA VAL A 158 14.09 -12.53 13.53
C VAL A 158 15.31 -12.81 14.41
N LYS A 159 15.74 -11.81 15.21
CA LYS A 159 16.89 -11.97 16.12
C LYS A 159 16.63 -13.03 17.21
N ALA A 160 15.39 -13.09 17.71
CA ALA A 160 14.99 -14.09 18.73
C ALA A 160 14.71 -15.48 18.14
N GLY A 161 14.58 -15.59 16.80
CA GLY A 161 14.22 -16.84 16.14
C GLY A 161 12.76 -17.25 16.28
N THR A 162 11.87 -16.33 16.68
CA THR A 162 10.44 -16.58 16.96
C THR A 162 9.53 -16.22 15.78
N ILE A 163 10.08 -15.65 14.71
CA ILE A 163 9.32 -15.32 13.50
C ILE A 163 8.99 -16.58 12.68
N ASP A 164 7.79 -16.62 12.09
CA ASP A 164 7.45 -17.61 11.07
C ASP A 164 8.27 -17.33 9.80
N LYS A 165 9.38 -18.06 9.66
CA LYS A 165 10.35 -17.87 8.55
C LYS A 165 9.73 -18.16 7.18
N ALA A 166 8.79 -19.10 7.11
CA ALA A 166 8.14 -19.45 5.85
C ALA A 166 7.25 -18.31 5.36
N ALA A 167 6.39 -17.78 6.25
CA ALA A 167 5.52 -16.65 5.93
C ALA A 167 6.35 -15.36 5.69
N TYR A 168 7.41 -15.14 6.47
CA TYR A 168 8.27 -13.96 6.29
C TYR A 168 9.00 -13.96 4.94
N GLY A 169 9.45 -15.13 4.49
CA GLY A 169 10.10 -15.30 3.19
C GLY A 169 9.17 -15.13 1.98
N GLN A 170 7.87 -15.10 2.18
CA GLN A 170 6.88 -14.86 1.12
C GLN A 170 6.53 -13.37 0.92
N LEU A 171 6.96 -12.51 1.82
CA LEU A 171 6.71 -11.08 1.68
C LEU A 171 7.47 -10.52 0.46
N PRO A 172 6.88 -9.58 -0.29
CA PRO A 172 7.57 -8.92 -1.38
C PRO A 172 8.87 -8.27 -0.90
N PRO A 173 9.96 -8.38 -1.65
CA PRO A 173 11.20 -7.69 -1.30
C PRO A 173 10.98 -6.17 -1.34
N VAL A 174 11.58 -5.45 -0.39
CA VAL A 174 11.59 -4.00 -0.31
C VAL A 174 13.04 -3.53 -0.30
N GLU A 175 13.39 -2.69 -1.24
CA GLU A 175 14.73 -2.11 -1.31
C GLU A 175 14.82 -0.84 -0.45
N GLY A 176 15.90 -0.73 0.32
CA GLY A 176 16.17 0.43 1.16
C GLY A 176 15.31 0.51 2.43
N SER A 177 15.25 1.70 3.00
CA SER A 177 14.41 2.00 4.18
C SER A 177 13.08 2.59 3.75
N ALA A 178 11.99 2.09 4.32
CA ALA A 178 10.68 2.63 4.04
C ALA A 178 10.52 4.06 4.59
N VAL A 179 9.92 4.92 3.79
CA VAL A 179 9.55 6.27 4.17
C VAL A 179 8.24 6.22 4.97
N ILE A 180 8.20 6.93 6.09
CA ILE A 180 7.01 7.06 6.94
C ILE A 180 6.73 8.55 7.08
N PRO A 181 5.72 9.08 6.35
CA PRO A 181 5.35 10.49 6.47
C PRO A 181 4.88 10.85 7.88
N SER A 182 5.30 12.00 8.38
CA SER A 182 4.74 12.58 9.60
C SER A 182 3.28 12.99 9.40
N GLN A 183 2.56 13.24 10.49
CA GLN A 183 1.19 13.74 10.42
C GLN A 183 1.12 15.08 9.65
N GLN A 184 2.06 15.99 9.91
CA GLN A 184 2.12 17.28 9.23
C GLN A 184 2.31 17.13 7.70
N GLN A 185 3.19 16.23 7.28
CA GLN A 185 3.41 15.92 5.86
C GLN A 185 2.17 15.29 5.23
N THR A 186 1.54 14.36 5.93
CA THR A 186 0.28 13.74 5.49
C THR A 186 -0.83 14.77 5.31
N ASP A 187 -0.99 15.68 6.26
CA ASP A 187 -2.02 16.72 6.20
C ASP A 187 -1.76 17.72 5.06
N ALA A 188 -0.50 18.10 4.83
CA ALA A 188 -0.12 18.95 3.72
C ALA A 188 -0.37 18.27 2.36
N ALA A 189 0.00 17.00 2.24
CA ALA A 189 -0.22 16.20 1.04
C ALA A 189 -1.72 16.02 0.72
N LYS A 190 -2.56 15.77 1.75
CA LYS A 190 -4.02 15.70 1.58
C LYS A 190 -4.61 17.00 1.04
N LYS A 191 -4.21 18.15 1.59
CA LYS A 191 -4.65 19.47 1.08
C LYS A 191 -4.25 19.68 -0.39
N TYR A 192 -3.05 19.23 -0.77
CA TYR A 192 -2.61 19.29 -2.15
C TYR A 192 -3.49 18.41 -3.06
N LEU A 193 -3.79 17.19 -2.63
CA LEU A 193 -4.68 16.26 -3.36
C LEU A 193 -6.08 16.83 -3.54
N GLU A 194 -6.71 17.34 -2.48
CA GLU A 194 -8.05 17.96 -2.54
C GLU A 194 -8.12 19.09 -3.59
N ALA A 195 -7.04 19.88 -3.72
CA ALA A 195 -6.99 21.00 -4.66
C ALA A 195 -6.66 20.60 -6.10
N ASN A 196 -5.97 19.47 -6.32
CA ASN A 196 -5.33 19.18 -7.62
C ASN A 196 -5.73 17.83 -8.24
N TRP A 197 -6.21 16.86 -7.47
CA TRP A 197 -6.51 15.53 -7.99
C TRP A 197 -7.54 15.53 -9.10
N ALA A 198 -8.72 16.13 -8.86
CA ALA A 198 -9.77 16.20 -9.87
C ALA A 198 -9.33 16.93 -11.16
N LYS A 199 -8.41 17.89 -11.05
CA LYS A 199 -7.86 18.59 -12.24
C LYS A 199 -6.92 17.69 -13.04
N ALA A 200 -6.21 16.78 -12.37
CA ALA A 200 -5.25 15.89 -13.01
C ALA A 200 -5.92 14.72 -13.73
N ILE A 201 -7.00 14.15 -13.13
CA ILE A 201 -7.67 12.97 -13.69
C ILE A 201 -9.02 13.27 -14.33
N GLY A 202 -9.58 14.45 -14.16
CA GLY A 202 -10.65 15.17 -14.78
C GLY A 202 -11.91 14.52 -15.16
#